data_ad71c00d650e32b7cb212e3d9d2cb530
#
_entry.id   ad71c00d650e32b7cb212e3d9d2cb530
#
_cell.length_a   1.000
_cell.length_b   1.000
_cell.length_c   1.000
_cell.angle_alpha   90.00
_cell.angle_beta   90.00
_cell.angle_gamma   90.00
#
_symmetry.space_group_name_H-M   'P 1'
#
loop_
_entity.id
_entity.type
_entity.pdbx_description
1 polymer ?
#
loop_
_entity_poly.entity_id
_entity_poly.type
_entity_poly.pdbx_seq_one_letter_code
_entity_poly.pdbx_strand_id
1 'polypeptide(L)'
;SRDQVAAVRPALESSHAGRWWHALPDGRIQCDLCPRDCKLHEGQRGLCFVRKMESGRMVLTTYGRSSGFCIDPIEKKPLNHFYPGSSVFSFGTAGCNLACKFCQNWDISKSQDMDRLMDQASPEEIARVAAEGGSRSVAFTYNDPVIFAEYAMDVADACHERGVQTVAVTAGYIGEAARRAFFAKMDAANVDLKA
;
A
#
# COMPACT_ATOMS: atom_id res chain seq x y z
N SER A 1 -21.80 17.54 -29.80
CA SER A 1 -21.89 16.10 -29.61
C SER A 1 -20.86 15.67 -28.58
N ARG A 2 -21.29 15.51 -27.34
CA ARG A 2 -20.45 15.14 -26.17
C ARG A 2 -20.67 13.66 -25.82
N ASP A 3 -20.61 12.80 -26.80
CA ASP A 3 -20.76 11.36 -26.58
C ASP A 3 -19.66 10.63 -27.31
N GLN A 4 -18.50 10.52 -26.68
CA GLN A 4 -17.55 9.43 -26.97
C GLN A 4 -16.45 9.36 -25.92
N VAL A 5 -16.29 8.14 -25.45
CA VAL A 5 -15.19 7.56 -24.69
C VAL A 5 -15.41 7.49 -23.19
N ALA A 6 -16.43 6.75 -22.80
CA ALA A 6 -16.30 5.89 -21.65
C ALA A 6 -15.63 4.59 -22.14
N ALA A 7 -14.32 4.59 -22.26
CA ALA A 7 -13.56 3.34 -22.34
C ALA A 7 -13.76 2.62 -21.01
N VAL A 8 -14.54 1.53 -21.05
CA VAL A 8 -14.69 0.60 -19.96
C VAL A 8 -13.29 0.08 -19.64
N ARG A 9 -12.61 0.68 -18.65
CA ARG A 9 -11.42 0.09 -18.07
C ARG A 9 -11.85 -1.26 -17.51
N PRO A 10 -11.15 -2.38 -17.83
CA PRO A 10 -11.43 -3.63 -17.18
C PRO A 10 -11.32 -3.37 -15.67
N ALA A 11 -12.37 -3.73 -14.93
CA ALA A 11 -12.34 -3.67 -13.49
C ALA A 11 -11.14 -4.52 -13.05
N LEU A 12 -10.12 -3.89 -12.46
CA LEU A 12 -9.06 -4.60 -11.77
C LEU A 12 -9.75 -5.53 -10.79
N GLU A 13 -9.41 -6.82 -10.82
CA GLU A 13 -10.02 -7.80 -9.93
C GLU A 13 -10.05 -7.22 -8.52
N SER A 14 -11.23 -7.23 -7.91
CA SER A 14 -11.45 -6.60 -6.60
C SER A 14 -10.72 -7.31 -5.46
N SER A 15 -10.01 -8.40 -5.75
CA SER A 15 -9.22 -9.18 -4.82
C SER A 15 -7.93 -9.69 -5.46
N HIS A 16 -6.80 -9.32 -4.88
CA HIS A 16 -5.47 -9.81 -5.24
C HIS A 16 -5.00 -10.83 -4.21
N ALA A 17 -4.33 -11.91 -4.64
CA ALA A 17 -3.82 -12.92 -3.73
C ALA A 17 -2.86 -12.33 -2.69
N GLY A 18 -3.24 -12.42 -1.41
CA GLY A 18 -2.40 -11.99 -0.30
C GLY A 18 -1.31 -13.00 0.00
N ARG A 19 -0.14 -12.51 0.40
CA ARG A 19 1.01 -13.31 0.85
C ARG A 19 1.06 -13.31 2.39
N TRP A 20 1.98 -14.08 2.96
CA TRP A 20 2.27 -14.14 4.40
C TRP A 20 1.04 -14.47 5.25
N TRP A 21 0.56 -15.68 5.07
CA TRP A 21 -0.51 -16.27 5.86
C TRP A 21 -0.40 -17.80 5.85
N HIS A 22 -1.06 -18.45 6.78
CA HIS A 22 -1.19 -19.91 6.81
C HIS A 22 -2.58 -20.32 7.29
N ALA A 23 -2.96 -21.55 6.93
CA ALA A 23 -4.22 -22.14 7.38
C ALA A 23 -4.09 -22.68 8.82
N LEU A 24 -5.16 -22.51 9.60
CA LEU A 24 -5.27 -23.06 10.95
C LEU A 24 -6.10 -24.36 10.95
N PRO A 25 -5.88 -25.27 11.93
CA PRO A 25 -6.62 -26.54 12.01
C PRO A 25 -8.14 -26.40 12.16
N ASP A 26 -8.61 -25.26 12.63
CA ASP A 26 -10.02 -24.96 12.88
C ASP A 26 -10.73 -24.32 11.66
N GLY A 27 -10.09 -24.31 10.50
CA GLY A 27 -10.65 -23.78 9.25
C GLY A 27 -10.49 -22.26 9.07
N ARG A 28 -9.87 -21.57 10.04
CA ARG A 28 -9.46 -20.17 9.88
C ARG A 28 -8.13 -20.07 9.14
N ILE A 29 -7.78 -18.86 8.74
CA ILE A 29 -6.42 -18.51 8.34
C ILE A 29 -5.82 -17.50 9.31
N GLN A 30 -4.51 -17.53 9.49
CA GLN A 30 -3.78 -16.51 10.23
C GLN A 30 -2.98 -15.64 9.25
N CYS A 31 -3.09 -14.32 9.41
CA CYS A 31 -2.28 -13.35 8.69
C CYS A 31 -0.97 -13.13 9.43
N ASP A 32 0.16 -13.43 8.78
CA ASP A 32 1.52 -13.31 9.34
C ASP A 32 2.24 -12.05 8.85
N LEU A 33 1.53 -11.15 8.18
CA LEU A 33 2.13 -9.93 7.61
C LEU A 33 2.66 -8.96 8.68
N CYS A 34 1.94 -8.84 9.79
CA CYS A 34 2.35 -7.97 10.90
C CYS A 34 2.05 -8.64 12.25
N PRO A 35 2.67 -8.17 13.36
CA PRO A 35 2.50 -8.77 14.69
C PRO A 35 1.09 -8.72 15.31
N ARG A 36 0.07 -8.39 14.51
CA ARG A 36 -1.35 -8.54 14.92
C ARG A 36 -1.83 -9.97 14.85
N ASP A 37 -1.20 -10.80 14.01
CA ASP A 37 -1.50 -12.24 13.86
C ASP A 37 -3.01 -12.52 13.74
N CYS A 38 -3.69 -11.71 12.91
CA CYS A 38 -5.14 -11.76 12.77
C CYS A 38 -5.60 -13.15 12.31
N LYS A 39 -6.46 -13.79 13.10
CA LYS A 39 -7.09 -15.08 12.77
C LYS A 39 -8.47 -14.82 12.19
N LEU A 40 -8.66 -15.19 10.93
CA LEU A 40 -9.82 -14.81 10.14
C LEU A 40 -10.68 -16.01 9.76
N HIS A 41 -11.99 -15.86 9.90
CA HIS A 41 -12.99 -16.73 9.28
C HIS A 41 -13.29 -16.28 7.84
N GLU A 42 -14.01 -17.12 7.10
CA GLU A 42 -14.49 -16.78 5.76
C GLU A 42 -15.27 -15.45 5.77
N GLY A 43 -14.91 -14.56 4.84
CA GLY A 43 -15.48 -13.22 4.73
C GLY A 43 -14.95 -12.18 5.72
N GLN A 44 -14.21 -12.59 6.75
CA GLN A 44 -13.72 -11.70 7.79
C GLN A 44 -12.49 -10.90 7.31
N ARG A 45 -12.42 -9.64 7.76
CA ARG A 45 -11.28 -8.73 7.52
C ARG A 45 -10.38 -8.67 8.74
N GLY A 46 -9.09 -8.50 8.50
CA GLY A 46 -8.11 -8.18 9.54
C GLY A 46 -8.31 -6.78 10.11
N LEU A 47 -7.59 -6.46 11.19
CA LEU A 47 -7.65 -5.14 11.85
C LEU A 47 -7.33 -3.98 10.88
N CYS A 48 -6.44 -4.22 9.92
CA CYS A 48 -6.10 -3.23 8.89
C CYS A 48 -7.23 -2.97 7.88
N PHE A 49 -8.28 -3.78 7.90
CA PHE A 49 -9.46 -3.72 7.04
C PHE A 49 -9.23 -4.15 5.58
N VAL A 50 -8.02 -4.13 5.07
CA VAL A 50 -7.72 -4.36 3.64
C VAL A 50 -7.38 -5.82 3.32
N ARG A 51 -7.01 -6.59 4.31
CA ARG A 51 -6.75 -8.02 4.18
C ARG A 51 -7.95 -8.82 4.65
N LYS A 52 -8.42 -9.76 3.82
CA LYS A 52 -9.68 -10.51 4.01
C LYS A 52 -9.45 -11.98 3.72
N MET A 53 -10.13 -12.85 4.44
CA MET A 53 -10.27 -14.26 4.02
C MET A 53 -11.41 -14.38 3.01
N GLU A 54 -11.10 -14.94 1.85
CA GLU A 54 -12.06 -15.19 0.78
C GLU A 54 -11.76 -16.51 0.10
N SER A 55 -12.74 -17.40 0.05
CA SER A 55 -12.58 -18.76 -0.49
C SER A 55 -11.41 -19.52 0.14
N GLY A 56 -11.25 -19.41 1.45
CA GLY A 56 -10.22 -20.10 2.22
C GLY A 56 -8.81 -19.53 2.05
N ARG A 57 -8.66 -18.35 1.43
CA ARG A 57 -7.36 -17.72 1.13
C ARG A 57 -7.31 -16.28 1.61
N MET A 58 -6.10 -15.77 1.82
CA MET A 58 -5.90 -14.35 2.06
C MET A 58 -5.98 -13.59 0.75
N VAL A 59 -6.73 -12.49 0.75
CA VAL A 59 -6.78 -11.53 -0.35
C VAL A 59 -6.46 -10.11 0.14
N LEU A 60 -5.82 -9.32 -0.72
CA LEU A 60 -5.64 -7.88 -0.57
C LEU A 60 -6.71 -7.16 -1.38
N THR A 61 -7.63 -6.47 -0.71
CA THR A 61 -8.79 -5.83 -1.35
C THR A 61 -8.48 -4.44 -1.91
N THR A 62 -7.32 -3.87 -1.62
CA THR A 62 -6.90 -2.53 -2.08
C THR A 62 -5.84 -2.56 -3.18
N TYR A 63 -5.53 -3.73 -3.72
CA TYR A 63 -4.57 -3.82 -4.81
C TYR A 63 -5.02 -2.99 -6.02
N GLY A 64 -4.10 -2.18 -6.56
CA GLY A 64 -4.41 -1.27 -7.67
C GLY A 64 -5.29 -0.08 -7.30
N ARG A 65 -5.54 0.15 -6.01
CA ARG A 65 -6.41 1.23 -5.52
C ARG A 65 -5.65 2.16 -4.58
N SER A 66 -5.87 3.46 -4.73
CA SER A 66 -5.24 4.52 -3.94
C SER A 66 -6.25 5.46 -3.31
N SER A 67 -5.92 5.99 -2.16
CA SER A 67 -6.68 7.08 -1.51
C SER A 67 -6.42 8.45 -2.12
N GLY A 68 -5.65 8.52 -3.19
CA GLY A 68 -5.25 9.72 -3.92
C GLY A 68 -3.75 9.79 -4.12
N PHE A 69 -3.36 10.58 -5.10
CA PHE A 69 -1.96 10.80 -5.50
C PHE A 69 -1.58 12.25 -5.26
N CYS A 70 -0.32 12.46 -4.84
CA CYS A 70 0.20 13.80 -4.61
C CYS A 70 1.68 13.86 -5.00
N ILE A 71 2.12 14.98 -5.55
CA ILE A 71 3.54 15.27 -5.74
C ILE A 71 3.98 16.17 -4.59
N ASP A 72 4.93 15.72 -3.81
CA ASP A 72 5.46 16.42 -2.64
C ASP A 72 6.98 16.60 -2.75
N PRO A 73 7.57 17.56 -2.02
CA PRO A 73 9.01 17.56 -1.77
C PRO A 73 9.39 16.32 -0.93
N ILE A 74 10.58 15.76 -1.20
CA ILE A 74 11.05 14.55 -0.48
C ILE A 74 11.20 14.79 1.02
N GLU A 75 11.50 16.00 1.43
CA GLU A 75 11.63 16.41 2.83
C GLU A 75 10.33 16.29 3.60
N LYS A 76 9.18 16.35 2.92
CA LYS A 76 7.86 16.14 3.53
C LYS A 76 7.62 14.67 3.92
N LYS A 77 8.46 13.76 3.42
CA LYS A 77 8.47 12.33 3.79
C LYS A 77 9.50 12.01 4.88
N PRO A 78 9.89 12.96 5.68
CA PRO A 78 11.12 13.21 6.43
C PRO A 78 12.38 12.46 5.95
N LEU A 79 12.64 12.53 4.65
CA LEU A 79 13.80 11.90 4.01
C LEU A 79 14.80 12.96 3.53
N ASN A 80 15.33 13.75 4.48
CA ASN A 80 16.15 14.93 4.20
C ASN A 80 17.52 14.65 3.52
N HIS A 81 17.98 13.40 3.60
CA HIS A 81 19.28 13.00 3.03
C HIS A 81 19.14 12.10 1.80
N PHE A 82 17.90 11.81 1.37
CA PHE A 82 17.61 11.01 0.20
C PHE A 82 17.19 11.91 -0.97
N TYR A 83 18.12 12.19 -1.87
CA TYR A 83 17.93 13.12 -3.01
C TYR A 83 17.30 14.47 -2.61
N PRO A 84 17.97 15.27 -1.75
CA PRO A 84 17.42 16.54 -1.24
C PRO A 84 16.94 17.44 -2.37
N GLY A 85 15.80 18.12 -2.16
CA GLY A 85 15.19 19.02 -3.13
C GLY A 85 14.47 18.32 -4.29
N SER A 86 14.40 17.00 -4.31
CA SER A 86 13.68 16.29 -5.37
C SER A 86 12.19 16.19 -5.09
N SER A 87 11.40 16.01 -6.15
CA SER A 87 9.99 15.68 -6.04
C SER A 87 9.78 14.17 -5.85
N VAL A 88 8.77 13.82 -5.07
CA VAL A 88 8.33 12.45 -4.81
C VAL A 88 6.84 12.30 -5.14
N PHE A 89 6.50 11.29 -5.93
CA PHE A 89 5.12 10.92 -6.21
C PHE A 89 4.61 10.02 -5.08
N SER A 90 3.60 10.47 -4.35
CA SER A 90 3.17 9.90 -3.08
C SER A 90 1.77 9.34 -3.16
N PHE A 91 1.56 8.15 -2.59
CA PHE A 91 0.23 7.60 -2.41
C PHE A 91 0.14 6.65 -1.21
N GLY A 92 -1.10 6.38 -0.81
CA GLY A 92 -1.48 5.35 0.15
C GLY A 92 -2.78 4.68 -0.29
N THR A 93 -3.26 3.78 0.53
CA THR A 93 -4.56 3.14 0.35
C THR A 93 -5.50 3.49 1.51
N ALA A 94 -6.53 2.71 1.76
CA ALA A 94 -7.38 2.84 2.94
C ALA A 94 -6.95 1.85 4.03
N GLY A 95 -7.29 2.12 5.27
CA GLY A 95 -6.99 1.27 6.43
C GLY A 95 -5.58 1.44 6.98
N CYS A 96 -5.31 0.80 8.12
CA CYS A 96 -3.99 0.77 8.76
C CYS A 96 -3.95 -0.35 9.80
N ASN A 97 -2.78 -0.97 10.01
CA ASN A 97 -2.57 -1.96 11.06
C ASN A 97 -2.30 -1.36 12.45
N LEU A 98 -2.30 -0.03 12.54
CA LEU A 98 -2.12 0.72 13.78
C LEU A 98 -3.39 1.52 14.13
N ALA A 99 -3.48 1.96 15.41
CA ALA A 99 -4.63 2.70 15.93
C ALA A 99 -4.17 3.98 16.68
N CYS A 100 -3.21 4.68 16.10
CA CYS A 100 -2.63 5.89 16.70
C CYS A 100 -3.72 6.93 16.98
N LYS A 101 -3.83 7.40 18.21
CA LYS A 101 -4.81 8.44 18.62
C LYS A 101 -4.50 9.81 18.01
N PHE A 102 -3.24 10.04 17.64
CA PHE A 102 -2.72 11.27 17.04
C PHE A 102 -2.55 11.18 15.51
N CYS A 103 -3.25 10.26 14.86
CA CYS A 103 -3.12 10.04 13.42
C CYS A 103 -3.55 11.28 12.63
N GLN A 104 -2.62 11.88 11.87
CA GLN A 104 -2.91 13.03 10.99
C GLN A 104 -3.76 12.64 9.78
N ASN A 105 -3.72 11.36 9.38
CA ASN A 105 -4.45 10.81 8.24
C ASN A 105 -5.59 9.90 8.71
N TRP A 106 -6.32 10.32 9.75
CA TRP A 106 -7.38 9.53 10.37
C TRP A 106 -8.43 9.05 9.36
N ASP A 107 -8.88 9.93 8.48
CA ASP A 107 -9.90 9.63 7.47
C ASP A 107 -9.50 8.50 6.54
N ILE A 108 -8.22 8.43 6.16
CA ILE A 108 -7.66 7.36 5.32
C ILE A 108 -7.42 6.09 6.15
N SER A 109 -6.75 6.25 7.30
CA SER A 109 -6.31 5.13 8.15
C SER A 109 -7.46 4.38 8.81
N LYS A 110 -8.60 5.01 8.98
CA LYS A 110 -9.81 4.44 9.60
C LYS A 110 -10.96 4.25 8.62
N SER A 111 -10.76 4.59 7.36
CA SER A 111 -11.77 4.36 6.33
C SER A 111 -12.10 2.88 6.22
N GLN A 112 -13.40 2.58 6.36
CA GLN A 112 -13.99 1.28 6.04
C GLN A 112 -14.77 1.34 4.73
N ASP A 113 -14.88 2.51 4.13
CA ASP A 113 -15.56 2.76 2.87
C ASP A 113 -14.55 2.74 1.72
N MET A 114 -14.24 1.52 1.29
CA MET A 114 -13.21 1.25 0.28
C MET A 114 -13.59 1.77 -1.12
N ASP A 115 -14.88 1.93 -1.39
CA ASP A 115 -15.37 2.25 -2.73
C ASP A 115 -15.38 3.75 -3.02
N ARG A 116 -15.38 4.59 -2.00
CA ARG A 116 -15.48 6.05 -2.13
C ARG A 116 -14.16 6.80 -2.28
N LEU A 117 -13.04 6.20 -1.90
CA LEU A 117 -11.77 6.93 -1.70
C LEU A 117 -10.68 6.56 -2.69
N MET A 118 -10.99 5.76 -3.74
CA MET A 118 -9.90 5.11 -4.44
C MET A 118 -9.89 5.35 -5.93
N ASP A 119 -8.91 6.15 -6.35
CA ASP A 119 -8.43 6.15 -7.71
C ASP A 119 -7.80 4.79 -8.04
N GLN A 120 -8.03 4.30 -9.25
CA GLN A 120 -7.43 3.06 -9.72
C GLN A 120 -6.17 3.37 -10.51
N ALA A 121 -5.08 2.67 -10.19
CA ALA A 121 -3.85 2.72 -10.94
C ALA A 121 -3.09 1.39 -10.83
N SER A 122 -2.68 0.84 -11.97
CA SER A 122 -1.78 -0.31 -11.96
C SER A 122 -0.36 0.09 -11.52
N PRO A 123 0.47 -0.88 -11.11
CA PRO A 123 1.88 -0.63 -10.82
C PRO A 123 2.60 0.11 -11.95
N GLU A 124 2.37 -0.29 -13.19
CA GLU A 124 2.98 0.30 -14.39
C GLU A 124 2.50 1.73 -14.64
N GLU A 125 1.22 2.02 -14.39
CA GLU A 125 0.66 3.37 -14.50
C GLU A 125 1.30 4.31 -13.48
N ILE A 126 1.47 3.88 -12.23
CA ILE A 126 2.15 4.68 -11.19
C ILE A 126 3.59 4.98 -11.60
N ALA A 127 4.33 3.95 -12.00
CA ALA A 127 5.72 4.09 -12.41
C ALA A 127 5.87 5.02 -13.63
N ARG A 128 4.96 4.90 -14.61
CA ARG A 128 4.92 5.76 -15.80
C ARG A 128 4.65 7.22 -15.43
N VAL A 129 3.60 7.48 -14.63
CA VAL A 129 3.22 8.84 -14.24
C VAL A 129 4.33 9.50 -13.40
N ALA A 130 4.95 8.75 -12.49
CA ALA A 130 6.08 9.26 -11.70
C ALA A 130 7.27 9.64 -12.58
N ALA A 131 7.65 8.79 -13.55
CA ALA A 131 8.77 9.03 -14.46
C ALA A 131 8.48 10.22 -15.39
N GLU A 132 7.31 10.25 -16.05
CA GLU A 132 6.91 11.33 -16.96
C GLU A 132 6.75 12.67 -16.23
N GLY A 133 6.28 12.64 -14.97
CA GLY A 133 6.17 13.81 -14.10
C GLY A 133 7.49 14.30 -13.51
N GLY A 134 8.60 13.65 -13.82
CA GLY A 134 9.94 14.02 -13.32
C GLY A 134 10.14 13.77 -11.82
N SER A 135 9.28 12.94 -11.20
CA SER A 135 9.47 12.54 -9.81
C SER A 135 10.63 11.55 -9.72
N ARG A 136 11.60 11.85 -8.85
CA ARG A 136 12.76 11.00 -8.67
C ARG A 136 12.45 9.71 -7.92
N SER A 137 11.40 9.74 -7.12
CA SER A 137 10.95 8.60 -6.33
C SER A 137 9.44 8.51 -6.20
N VAL A 138 8.96 7.32 -5.82
CA VAL A 138 7.59 7.07 -5.37
C VAL A 138 7.62 6.77 -3.88
N ALA A 139 6.73 7.40 -3.10
CA ALA A 139 6.59 7.17 -1.68
C ALA A 139 5.29 6.44 -1.36
N PHE A 140 5.41 5.33 -0.66
CA PHE A 140 4.31 4.62 -0.02
C PHE A 140 4.10 5.23 1.37
N THR A 141 2.97 5.94 1.56
CA THR A 141 2.76 6.80 2.73
C THR A 141 1.28 7.01 3.05
N TYR A 142 0.96 7.97 3.94
CA TYR A 142 -0.36 8.36 4.44
C TYR A 142 -0.99 7.35 5.42
N ASN A 143 -1.07 6.09 5.09
CA ASN A 143 -1.28 4.97 5.98
C ASN A 143 -0.03 4.08 5.97
N ASP A 144 0.03 3.03 6.81
CA ASP A 144 1.22 2.18 6.82
C ASP A 144 1.26 1.28 5.58
N PRO A 145 2.30 1.39 4.73
CA PRO A 145 2.39 0.62 3.48
C PRO A 145 2.54 -0.89 3.68
N VAL A 146 2.85 -1.34 4.89
CA VAL A 146 2.92 -2.78 5.22
C VAL A 146 1.60 -3.48 4.88
N ILE A 147 0.44 -2.84 5.10
CA ILE A 147 -0.85 -3.49 4.88
C ILE A 147 -1.14 -3.80 3.42
N PHE A 148 -0.52 -3.07 2.49
CA PHE A 148 -0.62 -3.29 1.04
C PHE A 148 0.73 -3.66 0.41
N ALA A 149 1.51 -4.46 1.14
CA ALA A 149 2.90 -4.79 0.78
C ALA A 149 3.03 -5.38 -0.63
N GLU A 150 2.11 -6.24 -1.06
CA GLU A 150 2.12 -6.84 -2.39
C GLU A 150 2.05 -5.76 -3.48
N TYR A 151 1.10 -4.82 -3.34
CA TYR A 151 0.94 -3.73 -4.30
C TYR A 151 2.14 -2.78 -4.29
N ALA A 152 2.65 -2.43 -3.08
CA ALA A 152 3.82 -1.58 -2.96
C ALA A 152 5.07 -2.21 -3.59
N MET A 153 5.25 -3.51 -3.45
CA MET A 153 6.39 -4.24 -4.04
C MET A 153 6.30 -4.30 -5.56
N ASP A 154 5.11 -4.57 -6.13
CA ASP A 154 4.90 -4.60 -7.57
C ASP A 154 5.09 -3.19 -8.18
N VAL A 155 4.62 -2.14 -7.50
CA VAL A 155 4.90 -0.74 -7.88
C VAL A 155 6.39 -0.45 -7.82
N ALA A 156 7.11 -0.95 -6.81
CA ALA A 156 8.55 -0.76 -6.70
C ALA A 156 9.30 -1.40 -7.87
N ASP A 157 8.93 -2.61 -8.26
CA ASP A 157 9.54 -3.28 -9.42
C ASP A 157 9.31 -2.47 -10.70
N ALA A 158 8.08 -2.04 -10.97
CA ALA A 158 7.75 -1.20 -12.12
C ALA A 158 8.48 0.14 -12.12
N CYS A 159 8.68 0.74 -10.94
CA CYS A 159 9.44 1.98 -10.76
C CYS A 159 10.92 1.78 -11.08
N HIS A 160 11.54 0.73 -10.56
CA HIS A 160 12.95 0.43 -10.78
C HIS A 160 13.25 0.17 -12.25
N GLU A 161 12.35 -0.49 -13.00
CA GLU A 161 12.46 -0.66 -14.45
C GLU A 161 12.52 0.67 -15.22
N ARG A 162 12.00 1.74 -14.62
CA ARG A 162 11.99 3.11 -15.19
C ARG A 162 13.03 4.05 -14.56
N GLY A 163 13.89 3.52 -13.69
CA GLY A 163 14.89 4.33 -12.98
C GLY A 163 14.32 5.25 -11.90
N VAL A 164 13.09 5.00 -11.46
CA VAL A 164 12.43 5.72 -10.36
C VAL A 164 12.69 4.95 -9.06
N GLN A 165 13.15 5.66 -8.03
CA GLN A 165 13.42 5.06 -6.72
C GLN A 165 12.15 4.89 -5.91
N THR A 166 12.19 4.07 -4.85
CA THR A 166 11.03 3.83 -3.98
C THR A 166 11.36 4.01 -2.52
N VAL A 167 10.45 4.66 -1.80
CA VAL A 167 10.63 4.95 -0.39
C VAL A 167 9.38 4.60 0.43
N ALA A 168 9.58 4.10 1.64
CA ALA A 168 8.51 3.80 2.56
C ALA A 168 8.50 4.76 3.75
N VAL A 169 7.32 5.29 4.08
CA VAL A 169 7.06 5.98 5.35
C VAL A 169 6.18 5.06 6.19
N THR A 170 6.75 4.44 7.21
CA THR A 170 6.15 3.30 7.91
C THR A 170 6.49 3.33 9.40
N ALA A 171 5.66 2.68 10.21
CA ALA A 171 6.01 2.38 11.60
C ALA A 171 6.92 1.16 11.74
N GLY A 172 7.17 0.43 10.65
CA GLY A 172 7.96 -0.80 10.69
C GLY A 172 7.29 -1.95 11.43
N TYR A 173 5.96 -1.87 11.65
CA TYR A 173 5.18 -2.90 12.33
C TYR A 173 4.84 -4.04 11.37
N ILE A 174 5.85 -4.84 11.06
CA ILE A 174 5.85 -5.89 10.03
C ILE A 174 6.45 -7.19 10.57
N GLY A 175 5.87 -8.32 10.19
CA GLY A 175 6.35 -9.65 10.55
C GLY A 175 7.69 -9.99 9.87
N GLU A 176 8.48 -10.87 10.48
CA GLU A 176 9.84 -11.18 10.04
C GLU A 176 9.89 -11.68 8.59
N ALA A 177 9.00 -12.59 8.22
CA ALA A 177 8.97 -13.17 6.87
C ALA A 177 8.68 -12.13 5.78
N ALA A 178 7.77 -11.19 6.06
CA ALA A 178 7.41 -10.11 5.14
C ALA A 178 8.45 -9.00 5.09
N ARG A 179 9.09 -8.70 6.22
CA ARG A 179 10.03 -7.58 6.38
C ARG A 179 11.16 -7.62 5.36
N ARG A 180 11.81 -8.79 5.21
CA ARG A 180 12.94 -8.93 4.26
C ARG A 180 12.49 -8.69 2.82
N ALA A 181 11.37 -9.26 2.41
CA ALA A 181 10.86 -9.11 1.06
C ALA A 181 10.44 -7.66 0.76
N PHE A 182 9.72 -7.04 1.69
CA PHE A 182 9.23 -5.66 1.55
C PHE A 182 10.38 -4.65 1.46
N PHE A 183 11.28 -4.65 2.45
CA PHE A 183 12.36 -3.65 2.48
C PHE A 183 13.45 -3.90 1.44
N ALA A 184 13.57 -5.11 0.88
CA ALA A 184 14.46 -5.35 -0.26
C ALA A 184 14.04 -4.61 -1.53
N LYS A 185 12.80 -4.13 -1.60
CA LYS A 185 12.26 -3.33 -2.71
C LYS A 185 12.29 -1.83 -2.45
N MET A 186 12.70 -1.39 -1.25
CA MET A 186 12.74 0.02 -0.86
C MET A 186 14.17 0.55 -0.92
N ASP A 187 14.36 1.68 -1.59
CA ASP A 187 15.67 2.36 -1.68
C ASP A 187 15.95 3.20 -0.44
N ALA A 188 14.89 3.66 0.24
CA ALA A 188 14.98 4.35 1.52
C ALA A 188 13.69 4.15 2.34
N ALA A 189 13.78 4.38 3.64
CA ALA A 189 12.62 4.38 4.52
C ALA A 189 12.77 5.41 5.64
N ASN A 190 11.64 6.05 5.98
CA ASN A 190 11.47 6.72 7.27
C ASN A 190 10.66 5.78 8.16
N VAL A 191 11.22 5.40 9.29
CA VAL A 191 10.58 4.50 10.26
C VAL A 191 10.19 5.29 11.50
N ASP A 192 8.89 5.48 11.69
CA ASP A 192 8.32 6.20 12.83
C ASP A 192 8.06 5.24 13.99
N LEU A 193 8.67 5.49 15.13
CA LEU A 193 8.29 4.80 16.35
C LEU A 193 6.93 5.29 16.84
N LYS A 194 5.92 4.43 16.73
CA LYS A 194 4.56 4.71 17.22
C LYS A 194 4.36 4.10 18.60
N ALA A 195 4.04 4.95 19.59
CA ALA A 195 3.77 4.56 20.97
C ALA A 195 2.26 4.41 21.24
#